data_5441f4a2eb086872af884ed0b555c86e
#
_entry.id   5441f4a2eb086872af884ed0b555c86e
#
_cell.length_a   1.000
_cell.length_b   1.000
_cell.length_c   1.000
_cell.angle_alpha   90.00
_cell.angle_beta   90.00
_cell.angle_gamma   90.00
#
_symmetry.space_group_name_H-M   'P 1'
#
loop_
_entity.id
_entity.type
_entity.pdbx_description
1 polymer ?
#
loop_
_entity_poly.entity_id
_entity_poly.type
_entity_poly.pdbx_seq_one_letter_code
_entity_poly.pdbx_strand_id
1 'polypeptide(L)'
;EETGRIVRKQAFQEEKKRLGFSGEQSKKNGQFRVALAHNRNDLAETMLHHLARGTGIRGLSGIQAVNGEIIRPVLCLERKEIVNYLKERGISYITDSSNLSDDYTRNRIRNHILPAMEQKINAKAVEHMAETARVLTEADSYLQKKGRELLAGCRKENGYLLDEKFFAQDPILQEYAVMEAFEILSGKRKDFTSLHVDQVLSLQKKENGRYINLPESLRVIRQYGGVCLKKNSASDRENDASTEKKVSAGLREMSMELPVPGILESPFGVFESKIFSYKKQKIEEKKYTKWFDYDKIKNSPCVRTRRQGDYLTVNSEGGRKKLNRIFIDEKIPAEMRDRLPVVAVGSEILWIPGGRMNEKYKITSTTGRVLELHYQGGVLT
;
A
#
# COMPACT_ATOMS: atom_id res chain seq x y z
N GLU A 1 -9.23 -10.17 30.80
CA GLU A 1 -8.33 -9.00 30.80
C GLU A 1 -8.64 -8.03 29.66
N GLU A 2 -8.81 -8.50 28.42
CA GLU A 2 -9.10 -7.62 27.27
C GLU A 2 -10.44 -6.90 27.39
N THR A 3 -11.49 -7.57 27.87
CA THR A 3 -12.81 -6.96 28.11
C THR A 3 -12.73 -5.82 29.12
N GLY A 4 -11.99 -6.01 30.23
CA GLY A 4 -11.80 -4.95 31.23
C GLY A 4 -10.99 -3.76 30.71
N ARG A 5 -10.08 -3.99 29.74
CA ARG A 5 -9.35 -2.92 29.06
C ARG A 5 -10.25 -2.11 28.12
N ILE A 6 -11.17 -2.78 27.43
CA ILE A 6 -12.15 -2.13 26.54
C ILE A 6 -13.08 -1.23 27.34
N VAL A 7 -13.66 -1.77 28.43
CA VAL A 7 -14.58 -1.04 29.32
C VAL A 7 -13.90 0.21 29.91
N ARG A 8 -12.67 0.07 30.42
CA ARG A 8 -11.90 1.21 30.92
C ARG A 8 -11.66 2.28 29.87
N LYS A 9 -11.32 1.88 28.62
CA LYS A 9 -11.12 2.81 27.52
C LYS A 9 -12.43 3.56 27.17
N GLN A 10 -13.56 2.86 27.20
CA GLN A 10 -14.88 3.48 27.00
C GLN A 10 -15.19 4.51 28.08
N ALA A 11 -14.99 4.15 29.36
CA ALA A 11 -15.19 5.06 30.48
C ALA A 11 -14.32 6.32 30.37
N PHE A 12 -13.06 6.20 29.94
CA PHE A 12 -12.20 7.36 29.70
C PHE A 12 -12.71 8.27 28.58
N GLN A 13 -13.28 7.69 27.53
CA GLN A 13 -13.86 8.47 26.43
C GLN A 13 -15.17 9.17 26.84
N GLU A 14 -15.99 8.53 27.66
CA GLU A 14 -17.22 9.12 28.22
C GLU A 14 -16.89 10.28 29.15
N GLU A 15 -15.90 10.12 30.04
CA GLU A 15 -15.44 11.17 30.92
C GLU A 15 -14.82 12.34 30.17
N LYS A 16 -14.05 12.07 29.11
CA LYS A 16 -13.54 13.11 28.21
C LYS A 16 -14.65 13.93 27.58
N LYS A 17 -15.74 13.28 27.15
CA LYS A 17 -16.93 13.97 26.60
C LYS A 17 -17.62 14.79 27.68
N ARG A 18 -17.83 14.21 28.88
CA ARG A 18 -18.46 14.86 30.02
C ARG A 18 -17.76 16.15 30.43
N LEU A 19 -16.44 16.15 30.40
CA LEU A 19 -15.59 17.30 30.73
C LEU A 19 -15.43 18.31 29.58
N GLY A 20 -16.09 18.11 28.44
CA GLY A 20 -16.06 19.06 27.31
C GLY A 20 -14.79 19.05 26.47
N PHE A 21 -13.97 17.98 26.56
CA PHE A 21 -12.74 17.83 25.75
C PHE A 21 -12.98 17.13 24.40
N SER A 22 -14.22 17.12 23.91
CA SER A 22 -14.58 16.54 22.60
C SER A 22 -15.15 17.62 21.67
N GLY A 23 -14.83 17.54 20.36
CA GLY A 23 -15.31 18.47 19.35
C GLY A 23 -14.52 19.80 19.29
N GLU A 24 -15.10 20.82 18.68
CA GLU A 24 -14.44 22.13 18.46
C GLU A 24 -14.10 22.89 19.76
N GLN A 25 -14.83 22.62 20.83
CA GLN A 25 -14.57 23.21 22.16
C GLN A 25 -13.27 22.69 22.81
N SER A 26 -12.76 21.55 22.38
CA SER A 26 -11.49 20.95 22.87
C SER A 26 -10.29 21.88 22.73
N LYS A 27 -10.26 22.72 21.70
CA LYS A 27 -9.18 23.68 21.47
C LYS A 27 -9.08 24.79 22.53
N LYS A 28 -10.17 25.09 23.26
CA LYS A 28 -10.22 26.14 24.30
C LYS A 28 -9.94 25.61 25.70
N ASN A 29 -10.17 24.31 25.96
CA ASN A 29 -10.15 23.72 27.31
C ASN A 29 -8.80 23.07 27.69
N GLY A 30 -7.76 23.21 26.88
CA GLY A 30 -6.45 22.61 27.15
C GLY A 30 -6.36 21.11 26.72
N GLN A 31 -5.43 20.37 27.34
CA GLN A 31 -5.19 18.98 26.97
C GLN A 31 -5.76 18.02 28.00
N PHE A 32 -6.61 17.10 27.54
CA PHE A 32 -7.07 15.97 28.34
C PHE A 32 -5.98 14.88 28.43
N ARG A 33 -5.69 14.43 29.67
CA ARG A 33 -4.75 13.34 29.93
C ARG A 33 -5.36 12.36 30.92
N VAL A 34 -5.10 11.06 30.68
CA VAL A 34 -5.46 9.97 31.60
C VAL A 34 -4.19 9.45 32.25
N ALA A 35 -4.07 9.61 33.56
CA ALA A 35 -2.95 9.07 34.31
C ALA A 35 -3.24 7.63 34.75
N LEU A 36 -2.36 6.69 34.42
CA LEU A 36 -2.40 5.30 34.86
C LEU A 36 -1.24 5.02 35.82
N ALA A 37 -1.50 4.29 36.87
CA ALA A 37 -0.53 3.95 37.91
C ALA A 37 0.34 2.71 37.57
N HIS A 38 0.71 2.54 36.30
CA HIS A 38 1.69 1.52 35.95
C HIS A 38 3.07 1.91 36.46
N ASN A 39 3.79 0.96 37.04
CA ASN A 39 5.09 1.13 37.64
C ASN A 39 6.18 0.36 36.86
N ARG A 40 7.44 0.41 37.35
CA ARG A 40 8.59 -0.25 36.72
C ARG A 40 8.44 -1.78 36.63
N ASN A 41 7.84 -2.42 37.66
CA ASN A 41 7.59 -3.86 37.62
C ASN A 41 6.58 -4.22 36.53
N ASP A 42 5.52 -3.41 36.30
CA ASP A 42 4.56 -3.64 35.21
C ASP A 42 5.24 -3.55 33.82
N LEU A 43 6.25 -2.67 33.66
CA LEU A 43 7.06 -2.60 32.46
C LEU A 43 7.86 -3.90 32.27
N ALA A 44 8.56 -4.39 33.30
CA ALA A 44 9.32 -5.63 33.25
C ALA A 44 8.40 -6.85 32.95
N GLU A 45 7.24 -6.92 33.61
CA GLU A 45 6.22 -7.96 33.34
C GLU A 45 5.81 -7.97 31.86
N THR A 46 5.54 -6.78 31.30
CA THR A 46 5.11 -6.63 29.91
C THR A 46 6.24 -7.02 28.95
N MET A 47 7.46 -6.63 29.25
CA MET A 47 8.64 -6.97 28.44
C MET A 47 8.86 -8.50 28.38
N LEU A 48 8.82 -9.18 29.53
CA LEU A 48 8.93 -10.65 29.60
C LEU A 48 7.77 -11.36 28.90
N HIS A 49 6.55 -10.85 29.08
CA HIS A 49 5.37 -11.42 28.43
C HIS A 49 5.47 -11.31 26.90
N HIS A 50 5.94 -10.19 26.38
CA HIS A 50 6.13 -9.98 24.94
C HIS A 50 7.28 -10.85 24.41
N LEU A 51 8.39 -10.93 25.14
CA LEU A 51 9.54 -11.76 24.78
C LEU A 51 9.14 -13.22 24.64
N ALA A 52 8.38 -13.75 25.61
CA ALA A 52 7.90 -15.13 25.60
C ALA A 52 6.94 -15.45 24.44
N ARG A 53 6.25 -14.45 23.89
CA ARG A 53 5.32 -14.60 22.76
C ARG A 53 5.97 -14.37 21.41
N GLY A 54 7.22 -13.93 21.37
CA GLY A 54 7.89 -13.45 20.17
C GLY A 54 7.44 -12.04 19.82
N THR A 55 8.39 -11.11 19.77
CA THR A 55 8.13 -9.72 19.45
C THR A 55 9.37 -9.04 18.86
N GLY A 56 9.19 -7.97 18.10
CA GLY A 56 10.27 -7.09 17.68
C GLY A 56 10.62 -6.01 18.71
N ILE A 57 11.49 -5.08 18.29
CA ILE A 57 12.01 -3.97 19.12
C ILE A 57 10.87 -3.21 19.82
N ARG A 58 9.83 -2.85 19.09
CA ARG A 58 8.68 -2.08 19.61
C ARG A 58 7.95 -2.81 20.75
N GLY A 59 7.76 -4.12 20.66
CA GLY A 59 7.11 -4.86 21.74
C GLY A 59 8.01 -5.04 22.97
N LEU A 60 9.33 -5.18 22.75
CA LEU A 60 10.32 -5.25 23.82
C LEU A 60 10.51 -3.89 24.52
N SER A 61 10.22 -2.77 23.87
CA SER A 61 10.22 -1.46 24.53
C SER A 61 9.11 -1.31 25.59
N GLY A 62 8.20 -2.29 25.67
CA GLY A 62 7.24 -2.45 26.76
C GLY A 62 6.22 -1.33 26.86
N ILE A 63 5.99 -0.83 28.08
CA ILE A 63 5.01 0.21 28.37
C ILE A 63 5.67 1.58 28.26
N GLN A 64 5.10 2.45 27.41
CA GLN A 64 5.61 3.83 27.23
C GLN A 64 5.11 4.75 28.34
N ALA A 65 5.95 5.70 28.81
CA ALA A 65 5.56 6.70 29.79
C ALA A 65 4.42 7.60 29.28
N VAL A 66 4.43 7.92 27.99
CA VAL A 66 3.39 8.68 27.31
C VAL A 66 2.96 7.91 26.06
N ASN A 67 1.65 7.73 25.88
CA ASN A 67 1.09 7.13 24.68
C ASN A 67 -0.26 7.82 24.35
N GLY A 68 -0.20 8.79 23.44
CA GLY A 68 -1.35 9.63 23.13
C GLY A 68 -1.81 10.42 24.36
N GLU A 69 -3.07 10.22 24.76
CA GLU A 69 -3.67 10.87 25.93
C GLU A 69 -3.33 10.16 27.27
N ILE A 70 -2.72 8.99 27.21
CA ILE A 70 -2.38 8.23 28.41
C ILE A 70 -0.96 8.60 28.86
N ILE A 71 -0.84 8.94 30.16
CA ILE A 71 0.44 9.16 30.85
C ILE A 71 0.61 8.17 32.00
N ARG A 72 1.85 7.87 32.37
CA ARG A 72 2.19 6.96 33.46
C ARG A 72 3.24 7.58 34.38
N PRO A 73 2.81 8.48 35.28
CA PRO A 73 3.73 9.28 36.08
C PRO A 73 4.65 8.48 36.99
N VAL A 74 4.21 7.30 37.46
CA VAL A 74 4.96 6.45 38.39
C VAL A 74 5.70 5.29 37.71
N LEU A 75 5.85 5.31 36.37
CA LEU A 75 6.55 4.26 35.63
C LEU A 75 8.04 4.16 35.98
N CYS A 76 8.63 5.23 36.49
CA CYS A 76 10.01 5.29 36.97
C CYS A 76 10.23 4.64 38.35
N LEU A 77 9.16 4.35 39.10
CA LEU A 77 9.21 3.81 40.44
C LEU A 77 8.98 2.29 40.46
N GLU A 78 9.66 1.60 41.37
CA GLU A 78 9.37 0.22 41.67
C GLU A 78 8.17 0.08 42.64
N ARG A 79 7.48 -1.04 42.56
CA ARG A 79 6.34 -1.33 43.47
C ARG A 79 6.72 -1.21 44.94
N LYS A 80 7.92 -1.67 45.36
CA LYS A 80 8.42 -1.57 46.71
C LYS A 80 8.58 -0.13 47.18
N GLU A 81 9.04 0.75 46.35
CA GLU A 81 9.20 2.19 46.63
C GLU A 81 7.84 2.85 46.88
N ILE A 82 6.85 2.54 46.02
CA ILE A 82 5.48 3.04 46.17
C ILE A 82 4.84 2.55 47.48
N VAL A 83 4.98 1.28 47.79
CA VAL A 83 4.42 0.69 49.02
C VAL A 83 5.08 1.29 50.24
N ASN A 84 6.40 1.50 50.26
CA ASN A 84 7.11 2.12 51.39
C ASN A 84 6.66 3.56 51.58
N TYR A 85 6.53 4.35 50.52
CA TYR A 85 5.99 5.73 50.58
C TYR A 85 4.59 5.78 51.20
N LEU A 86 3.69 4.87 50.78
CA LEU A 86 2.31 4.80 51.32
C LEU A 86 2.32 4.47 52.82
N LYS A 87 3.19 3.53 53.26
CA LYS A 87 3.35 3.17 54.67
C LYS A 87 3.89 4.34 55.50
N GLU A 88 4.93 5.05 55.02
CA GLU A 88 5.51 6.20 55.71
C GLU A 88 4.50 7.34 55.87
N ARG A 89 3.58 7.48 54.92
CA ARG A 89 2.52 8.53 54.96
C ARG A 89 1.24 8.05 55.64
N GLY A 90 1.18 6.82 56.14
CA GLY A 90 -0.02 6.28 56.76
C GLY A 90 -1.22 6.14 55.82
N ILE A 91 -0.97 6.06 54.51
CA ILE A 91 -2.01 5.94 53.49
C ILE A 91 -2.40 4.46 53.35
N SER A 92 -3.64 4.13 53.62
CA SER A 92 -4.18 2.80 53.43
C SER A 92 -4.42 2.50 51.92
N TYR A 93 -4.18 1.25 51.53
CA TYR A 93 -4.45 0.75 50.20
C TYR A 93 -5.03 -0.65 50.25
N ILE A 94 -5.81 -1.02 49.22
CA ILE A 94 -6.41 -2.34 49.09
C ILE A 94 -5.58 -3.19 48.16
N THR A 95 -5.29 -4.39 48.55
CA THR A 95 -4.68 -5.40 47.66
C THR A 95 -5.79 -6.23 47.04
N ASP A 96 -5.92 -6.16 45.73
CA ASP A 96 -6.87 -6.98 44.98
C ASP A 96 -6.43 -8.45 45.06
N SER A 97 -7.32 -9.32 45.53
CA SER A 97 -7.06 -10.75 45.71
C SER A 97 -6.78 -11.48 44.38
N SER A 98 -7.28 -10.95 43.25
CA SER A 98 -7.00 -11.52 41.94
C SER A 98 -5.51 -11.42 41.52
N ASN A 99 -4.74 -10.54 42.17
CA ASN A 99 -3.29 -10.46 41.96
C ASN A 99 -2.52 -11.64 42.57
N LEU A 100 -3.12 -12.40 43.44
CA LEU A 100 -2.52 -13.59 44.07
C LEU A 100 -2.77 -14.88 43.30
N SER A 101 -3.71 -14.87 42.36
CA SER A 101 -4.03 -16.03 41.53
C SER A 101 -3.04 -16.13 40.36
N ASP A 102 -2.63 -17.37 40.05
CA ASP A 102 -1.76 -17.68 38.90
C ASP A 102 -2.52 -18.00 37.62
N ASP A 103 -3.81 -17.68 37.55
CA ASP A 103 -4.66 -17.93 36.38
C ASP A 103 -4.19 -17.18 35.14
N TYR A 104 -3.61 -16.02 35.34
CA TYR A 104 -3.13 -15.17 34.24
C TYR A 104 -1.62 -15.26 34.09
N THR A 105 -1.14 -15.34 32.85
CA THR A 105 0.30 -15.36 32.53
C THR A 105 1.06 -14.20 33.16
N ARG A 106 0.45 -13.00 33.22
CA ARG A 106 1.06 -11.83 33.83
C ARG A 106 1.28 -12.03 35.35
N ASN A 107 0.31 -12.65 36.04
CA ASN A 107 0.46 -12.92 37.45
C ASN A 107 1.58 -13.96 37.70
N ARG A 108 1.69 -14.99 36.85
CA ARG A 108 2.81 -15.97 36.94
C ARG A 108 4.18 -15.29 36.76
N ILE A 109 4.30 -14.34 35.83
CA ILE A 109 5.53 -13.56 35.68
C ILE A 109 5.81 -12.75 36.93
N ARG A 110 4.81 -12.06 37.48
CA ARG A 110 4.90 -11.23 38.69
C ARG A 110 5.26 -12.03 39.94
N ASN A 111 4.61 -13.16 40.14
CA ASN A 111 4.71 -13.90 41.39
C ASN A 111 5.90 -14.89 41.40
N HIS A 112 6.33 -15.38 40.24
CA HIS A 112 7.36 -16.42 40.17
C HIS A 112 8.59 -16.02 39.37
N ILE A 113 8.43 -15.45 38.17
CA ILE A 113 9.56 -15.24 37.27
C ILE A 113 10.42 -14.03 37.71
N LEU A 114 9.81 -12.88 37.91
CA LEU A 114 10.54 -11.68 38.35
C LEU A 114 11.23 -11.86 39.68
N PRO A 115 10.58 -12.40 40.74
CA PRO A 115 11.26 -12.66 41.99
C PRO A 115 12.41 -13.67 41.85
N ALA A 116 12.26 -14.70 41.04
CA ALA A 116 13.36 -15.65 40.78
C ALA A 116 14.55 -14.97 40.08
N MET A 117 14.30 -14.06 39.12
CA MET A 117 15.34 -13.30 38.46
C MET A 117 16.07 -12.37 39.44
N GLU A 118 15.34 -11.66 40.31
CA GLU A 118 15.93 -10.75 41.32
C GLU A 118 16.73 -11.51 42.35
N GLN A 119 16.24 -12.67 42.83
CA GLN A 119 16.89 -13.44 43.91
C GLN A 119 18.05 -14.31 43.42
N LYS A 120 17.93 -14.92 42.24
CA LYS A 120 18.87 -15.96 41.77
C LYS A 120 19.84 -15.49 40.70
N ILE A 121 19.52 -14.41 40.00
CA ILE A 121 20.33 -13.92 38.86
C ILE A 121 20.92 -12.54 39.19
N ASN A 122 20.06 -11.53 39.40
CA ASN A 122 20.51 -10.17 39.68
C ASN A 122 19.42 -9.39 40.41
N ALA A 123 19.74 -8.86 41.60
CA ALA A 123 18.82 -8.08 42.42
C ALA A 123 18.29 -6.79 41.71
N LYS A 124 18.98 -6.32 40.67
CA LYS A 124 18.59 -5.18 39.86
C LYS A 124 17.94 -5.57 38.53
N ALA A 125 17.43 -6.80 38.39
CA ALA A 125 16.88 -7.29 37.13
C ALA A 125 15.78 -6.36 36.56
N VAL A 126 14.86 -5.87 37.40
CA VAL A 126 13.76 -4.96 37.03
C VAL A 126 14.32 -3.61 36.57
N GLU A 127 15.35 -3.07 37.27
CA GLU A 127 16.01 -1.81 36.88
C GLU A 127 16.69 -1.94 35.51
N HIS A 128 17.44 -3.01 35.28
CA HIS A 128 18.11 -3.27 34.00
C HIS A 128 17.14 -3.50 32.84
N MET A 129 16.01 -4.16 33.10
CA MET A 129 14.95 -4.30 32.09
C MET A 129 14.36 -2.95 31.70
N ALA A 130 14.13 -2.07 32.67
CA ALA A 130 13.60 -0.73 32.39
C ALA A 130 14.60 0.11 31.59
N GLU A 131 15.91 0.03 31.89
CA GLU A 131 16.93 0.69 31.12
C GLU A 131 17.03 0.15 29.69
N THR A 132 16.97 -1.17 29.53
CA THR A 132 16.91 -1.82 28.21
C THR A 132 15.69 -1.34 27.42
N ALA A 133 14.50 -1.29 28.05
CA ALA A 133 13.27 -0.79 27.42
C ALA A 133 13.40 0.67 26.95
N ARG A 134 14.10 1.51 27.74
CA ARG A 134 14.39 2.91 27.36
C ARG A 134 15.23 2.97 26.08
N VAL A 135 16.34 2.25 26.02
CA VAL A 135 17.21 2.17 24.83
C VAL A 135 16.44 1.65 23.61
N LEU A 136 15.64 0.60 23.78
CA LEU A 136 14.81 0.04 22.70
C LEU A 136 13.75 1.04 22.22
N THR A 137 13.20 1.88 23.13
CA THR A 137 12.23 2.93 22.76
C THR A 137 12.89 3.99 21.87
N GLU A 138 14.10 4.39 22.20
CA GLU A 138 14.86 5.36 21.39
C GLU A 138 15.21 4.79 20.01
N ALA A 139 15.65 3.52 19.97
CA ALA A 139 15.93 2.81 18.73
C ALA A 139 14.69 2.66 17.84
N ASP A 140 13.54 2.24 18.42
CA ASP A 140 12.27 2.12 17.71
C ASP A 140 11.83 3.48 17.13
N SER A 141 11.94 4.55 17.93
CA SER A 141 11.60 5.91 17.50
C SER A 141 12.45 6.39 16.31
N TYR A 142 13.74 6.09 16.35
CA TYR A 142 14.65 6.40 15.25
C TYR A 142 14.30 5.62 13.98
N LEU A 143 14.08 4.30 14.10
CA LEU A 143 13.73 3.45 12.98
C LEU A 143 12.36 3.82 12.38
N GLN A 144 11.37 4.17 13.21
CA GLN A 144 10.07 4.68 12.74
C GLN A 144 10.25 5.98 11.94
N LYS A 145 11.08 6.91 12.44
CA LYS A 145 11.37 8.16 11.72
C LYS A 145 12.00 7.86 10.36
N LYS A 146 13.00 6.99 10.31
CA LYS A 146 13.68 6.61 9.07
C LYS A 146 12.77 5.84 8.10
N GLY A 147 11.92 4.94 8.61
CA GLY A 147 10.91 4.25 7.82
C GLY A 147 9.90 5.22 7.17
N ARG A 148 9.45 6.26 7.91
CA ARG A 148 8.58 7.31 7.36
C ARG A 148 9.27 8.15 6.29
N GLU A 149 10.53 8.53 6.50
CA GLU A 149 11.32 9.26 5.51
C GLU A 149 11.44 8.44 4.21
N LEU A 150 11.73 7.14 4.32
CA LEU A 150 11.80 6.22 3.18
C LEU A 150 10.45 6.11 2.47
N LEU A 151 9.37 5.90 3.22
CA LEU A 151 8.02 5.75 2.68
C LEU A 151 7.53 7.02 1.96
N ALA A 152 7.91 8.20 2.45
CA ALA A 152 7.53 9.49 1.83
C ALA A 152 8.02 9.58 0.38
N GLY A 153 9.21 9.02 0.08
CA GLY A 153 9.75 8.93 -1.28
C GLY A 153 8.98 7.99 -2.21
N CYS A 154 8.17 7.09 -1.64
CA CYS A 154 7.41 6.08 -2.38
C CYS A 154 5.96 6.49 -2.69
N ARG A 155 5.51 7.69 -2.27
CA ARG A 155 4.11 8.13 -2.35
C ARG A 155 3.64 8.28 -3.80
N LYS A 156 2.42 7.81 -4.08
CA LYS A 156 1.68 8.00 -5.33
C LYS A 156 0.27 8.47 -5.01
N GLU A 157 -0.51 8.88 -6.02
CA GLU A 157 -1.87 9.43 -5.85
C GLU A 157 -2.77 8.55 -4.97
N ASN A 158 -2.75 7.23 -5.17
CA ASN A 158 -3.64 6.28 -4.50
C ASN A 158 -2.90 5.25 -3.63
N GLY A 159 -1.74 5.62 -3.04
CA GLY A 159 -0.97 4.71 -2.19
C GLY A 159 0.53 4.89 -2.29
N TYR A 160 1.27 3.78 -2.34
CA TYR A 160 2.73 3.78 -2.35
C TYR A 160 3.26 2.82 -3.40
N LEU A 161 4.34 3.21 -4.08
CA LEU A 161 5.10 2.36 -5.00
C LEU A 161 6.50 2.12 -4.42
N LEU A 162 6.73 0.92 -3.92
CA LEU A 162 8.03 0.45 -3.46
C LEU A 162 8.86 0.07 -4.68
N ASP A 163 9.73 0.98 -5.11
CA ASP A 163 10.57 0.85 -6.30
C ASP A 163 11.93 0.20 -5.98
N GLU A 164 12.82 0.15 -6.96
CA GLU A 164 14.17 -0.40 -6.80
C GLU A 164 14.99 0.36 -5.73
N LYS A 165 14.81 1.68 -5.61
CA LYS A 165 15.49 2.49 -4.59
C LYS A 165 15.03 2.14 -3.19
N PHE A 166 13.75 1.83 -3.02
CA PHE A 166 13.22 1.32 -1.75
C PHE A 166 13.87 -0.03 -1.38
N PHE A 167 13.93 -0.97 -2.32
CA PHE A 167 14.48 -2.30 -2.08
C PHE A 167 16.02 -2.34 -1.98
N ALA A 168 16.70 -1.25 -2.30
CA ALA A 168 18.13 -1.07 -2.06
C ALA A 168 18.48 -0.60 -0.64
N GLN A 169 17.47 -0.25 0.19
CA GLN A 169 17.68 0.18 1.58
C GLN A 169 17.85 -1.02 2.51
N ASP A 170 18.31 -0.74 3.73
CA ASP A 170 18.44 -1.77 4.76
C ASP A 170 17.09 -2.50 5.03
N PRO A 171 17.08 -3.83 5.18
CA PRO A 171 15.85 -4.59 5.37
C PRO A 171 15.00 -4.10 6.53
N ILE A 172 15.61 -3.72 7.65
CA ILE A 172 14.89 -3.20 8.81
C ILE A 172 14.12 -1.92 8.47
N LEU A 173 14.68 -1.03 7.63
CA LEU A 173 14.00 0.19 7.22
C LEU A 173 12.85 -0.09 6.26
N GLN A 174 13.00 -1.09 5.39
CA GLN A 174 11.91 -1.57 4.52
C GLN A 174 10.74 -2.08 5.36
N GLU A 175 11.00 -2.88 6.41
CA GLU A 175 9.96 -3.40 7.31
C GLU A 175 9.21 -2.27 8.03
N TYR A 176 9.95 -1.29 8.59
CA TYR A 176 9.34 -0.15 9.25
C TYR A 176 8.52 0.72 8.31
N ALA A 177 9.00 0.94 7.09
CA ALA A 177 8.28 1.70 6.08
C ALA A 177 6.99 0.99 5.62
N VAL A 178 7.02 -0.33 5.43
CA VAL A 178 5.82 -1.12 5.08
C VAL A 178 4.80 -1.10 6.21
N MET A 179 5.23 -1.26 7.47
CA MET A 179 4.34 -1.15 8.62
C MET A 179 3.71 0.24 8.76
N GLU A 180 4.46 1.30 8.48
CA GLU A 180 3.94 2.67 8.45
C GLU A 180 2.92 2.85 7.31
N ALA A 181 3.17 2.28 6.13
CA ALA A 181 2.22 2.29 5.02
C ALA A 181 0.90 1.61 5.39
N PHE A 182 0.95 0.48 6.11
CA PHE A 182 -0.25 -0.19 6.61
C PHE A 182 -1.04 0.71 7.56
N GLU A 183 -0.37 1.35 8.52
CA GLU A 183 -1.00 2.25 9.50
C GLU A 183 -1.66 3.46 8.81
N ILE A 184 -0.99 4.10 7.86
CA ILE A 184 -1.51 5.25 7.14
C ILE A 184 -2.70 4.87 6.25
N LEU A 185 -2.62 3.77 5.50
CA LEU A 185 -3.65 3.37 4.56
C LEU A 185 -4.90 2.78 5.26
N SER A 186 -4.70 2.04 6.35
CA SER A 186 -5.81 1.38 7.07
C SER A 186 -6.40 2.23 8.21
N GLY A 187 -5.60 3.14 8.77
CA GLY A 187 -5.89 3.83 10.03
C GLY A 187 -5.67 2.97 11.28
N LYS A 188 -5.15 1.76 11.13
CA LYS A 188 -4.93 0.78 12.20
C LYS A 188 -3.61 0.05 12.02
N ARG A 189 -2.97 -0.31 13.13
CA ARG A 189 -1.73 -1.11 13.13
C ARG A 189 -1.94 -2.51 13.70
N LYS A 190 -2.94 -2.69 14.57
CA LYS A 190 -3.13 -3.90 15.38
C LYS A 190 -3.28 -5.19 14.55
N ASP A 191 -3.84 -5.11 13.36
CA ASP A 191 -4.19 -6.28 12.54
C ASP A 191 -3.06 -6.70 11.58
N PHE A 192 -1.91 -6.00 11.63
CA PHE A 192 -0.76 -6.29 10.79
C PHE A 192 0.39 -6.92 11.58
N THR A 193 0.98 -7.97 11.03
CA THR A 193 2.08 -8.75 11.61
C THR A 193 3.32 -8.71 10.72
N SER A 194 4.47 -9.17 11.23
CA SER A 194 5.69 -9.36 10.44
C SER A 194 5.45 -10.25 9.21
N LEU A 195 4.59 -11.27 9.33
CA LEU A 195 4.23 -12.12 8.19
C LEU A 195 3.64 -11.33 7.01
N HIS A 196 2.78 -10.35 7.29
CA HIS A 196 2.22 -9.49 6.25
C HIS A 196 3.31 -8.61 5.60
N VAL A 197 4.27 -8.13 6.38
CA VAL A 197 5.43 -7.38 5.87
C VAL A 197 6.28 -8.26 4.95
N ASP A 198 6.61 -9.48 5.38
CA ASP A 198 7.38 -10.44 4.60
C ASP A 198 6.68 -10.80 3.28
N GLN A 199 5.36 -10.97 3.31
CA GLN A 199 4.55 -11.19 2.10
C GLN A 199 4.69 -10.03 1.11
N VAL A 200 4.61 -8.78 1.59
CA VAL A 200 4.77 -7.58 0.74
C VAL A 200 6.17 -7.53 0.14
N LEU A 201 7.20 -7.66 0.96
CA LEU A 201 8.59 -7.58 0.51
C LEU A 201 8.95 -8.71 -0.47
N SER A 202 8.41 -9.92 -0.24
CA SER A 202 8.63 -11.07 -1.11
C SER A 202 8.04 -10.90 -2.52
N LEU A 203 7.01 -10.03 -2.68
CA LEU A 203 6.41 -9.78 -3.99
C LEU A 203 7.38 -9.18 -5.01
N GLN A 204 8.44 -8.50 -4.57
CA GLN A 204 9.48 -8.00 -5.48
C GLN A 204 10.06 -9.09 -6.38
N LYS A 205 10.21 -10.31 -5.83
CA LYS A 205 10.81 -11.48 -6.52
C LYS A 205 9.80 -12.25 -7.37
N LYS A 206 8.51 -11.86 -7.36
CA LYS A 206 7.45 -12.55 -8.09
C LYS A 206 7.24 -11.91 -9.47
N GLU A 207 6.49 -12.62 -10.32
CA GLU A 207 6.09 -12.14 -11.64
C GLU A 207 5.17 -10.92 -11.55
N ASN A 208 5.24 -10.05 -12.56
CA ASN A 208 4.33 -8.90 -12.66
C ASN A 208 2.86 -9.36 -12.72
N GLY A 209 2.00 -8.63 -12.02
CA GLY A 209 0.58 -8.95 -11.90
C GLY A 209 0.24 -9.88 -10.71
N ARG A 210 1.23 -10.44 -10.00
CA ARG A 210 0.97 -11.13 -8.74
C ARG A 210 0.54 -10.15 -7.68
N TYR A 211 -0.46 -10.53 -6.89
CA TYR A 211 -1.00 -9.68 -5.82
C TYR A 211 -1.29 -10.49 -4.56
N ILE A 212 -1.42 -9.79 -3.46
CA ILE A 212 -1.91 -10.28 -2.17
C ILE A 212 -2.97 -9.31 -1.65
N ASN A 213 -3.97 -9.86 -0.98
CA ASN A 213 -4.96 -9.10 -0.23
C ASN A 213 -4.59 -9.17 1.25
N LEU A 214 -4.59 -8.03 1.91
CA LEU A 214 -4.26 -7.87 3.32
C LEU A 214 -5.48 -7.40 4.11
N PRO A 215 -5.45 -7.46 5.45
CA PRO A 215 -6.50 -6.91 6.30
C PRO A 215 -6.85 -5.46 5.95
N GLU A 216 -8.02 -4.99 6.41
CA GLU A 216 -8.50 -3.61 6.23
C GLU A 216 -8.58 -3.17 4.76
N SER A 217 -8.82 -4.14 3.87
CA SER A 217 -8.96 -3.92 2.42
C SER A 217 -7.71 -3.33 1.75
N LEU A 218 -6.54 -3.63 2.26
CA LEU A 218 -5.30 -3.30 1.57
C LEU A 218 -5.01 -4.34 0.48
N ARG A 219 -4.58 -3.87 -0.67
CA ARG A 219 -4.12 -4.71 -1.79
C ARG A 219 -2.71 -4.33 -2.17
N VAL A 220 -1.89 -5.34 -2.38
CA VAL A 220 -0.49 -5.17 -2.78
C VAL A 220 -0.26 -5.92 -4.07
N ILE A 221 0.29 -5.24 -5.07
CA ILE A 221 0.42 -5.76 -6.44
C ILE A 221 1.85 -5.58 -6.92
N ARG A 222 2.44 -6.62 -7.51
CA ARG A 222 3.71 -6.53 -8.23
C ARG A 222 3.48 -5.93 -9.61
N GLN A 223 4.13 -4.81 -9.90
CA GLN A 223 4.08 -4.09 -11.18
C GLN A 223 5.49 -3.90 -11.76
N TYR A 224 5.59 -3.47 -13.02
CA TYR A 224 6.88 -3.29 -13.69
C TYR A 224 7.83 -2.31 -12.97
N GLY A 225 7.31 -1.32 -12.26
CA GLY A 225 8.11 -0.33 -11.52
C GLY A 225 8.41 -0.69 -10.07
N GLY A 226 7.84 -1.80 -9.53
CA GLY A 226 7.99 -2.13 -8.12
C GLY A 226 6.79 -2.86 -7.53
N VAL A 227 6.58 -2.71 -6.23
CA VAL A 227 5.45 -3.27 -5.50
C VAL A 227 4.52 -2.12 -5.08
N CYS A 228 3.30 -2.13 -5.58
CA CYS A 228 2.30 -1.09 -5.29
C CYS A 228 1.40 -1.50 -4.13
N LEU A 229 1.32 -0.65 -3.08
CA LEU A 229 0.41 -0.78 -1.96
C LEU A 229 -0.71 0.24 -2.10
N LYS A 230 -1.97 -0.20 -2.06
CA LYS A 230 -3.13 0.69 -2.11
C LYS A 230 -4.27 0.17 -1.23
N LYS A 231 -5.15 1.06 -0.82
CA LYS A 231 -6.42 0.67 -0.22
C LYS A 231 -7.42 0.41 -1.33
N ASN A 232 -8.08 -0.76 -1.32
CA ASN A 232 -9.17 -1.03 -2.24
C ASN A 232 -10.34 -0.10 -1.91
N SER A 233 -10.80 0.67 -2.87
CA SER A 233 -12.05 1.42 -2.78
C SER A 233 -13.25 0.45 -2.83
N ALA A 234 -14.44 0.91 -2.45
CA ALA A 234 -15.66 0.11 -2.58
C ALA A 234 -15.90 -0.32 -4.04
N SER A 235 -15.51 0.54 -4.99
CA SER A 235 -15.52 0.25 -6.43
C SER A 235 -14.53 -0.84 -6.85
N ASP A 236 -13.42 -1.01 -6.14
CA ASP A 236 -12.44 -2.07 -6.41
C ASP A 236 -12.90 -3.45 -5.87
N ARG A 237 -13.78 -3.49 -4.85
CA ARG A 237 -14.34 -4.74 -4.29
C ARG A 237 -15.38 -5.38 -5.20
N GLU A 238 -16.18 -4.57 -5.88
CA GLU A 238 -17.12 -5.05 -6.91
C GLU A 238 -16.39 -5.52 -8.16
N ASN A 239 -15.15 -5.08 -8.39
CA ASN A 239 -14.30 -5.44 -9.51
C ASN A 239 -13.57 -6.79 -9.34
N ASP A 240 -13.48 -7.38 -8.13
CA ASP A 240 -12.62 -8.55 -7.86
C ASP A 240 -13.16 -9.90 -8.34
N ALA A 241 -14.44 -10.03 -8.75
CA ALA A 241 -14.93 -11.30 -9.31
C ALA A 241 -16.04 -11.18 -10.39
N SER A 242 -16.78 -10.08 -10.44
CA SER A 242 -17.93 -9.95 -11.36
C SER A 242 -17.90 -8.69 -12.22
N THR A 243 -17.31 -7.59 -11.78
CA THR A 243 -17.36 -6.29 -12.46
C THR A 243 -16.16 -6.04 -13.37
N GLU A 244 -14.94 -6.54 -13.03
CA GLU A 244 -13.84 -6.58 -14.02
C GLU A 244 -14.24 -7.37 -15.26
N LYS A 245 -15.00 -8.44 -15.09
CA LYS A 245 -15.60 -9.18 -16.22
C LYS A 245 -16.71 -8.37 -16.91
N LYS A 246 -17.52 -7.59 -16.23
CA LYS A 246 -18.63 -6.84 -16.84
C LYS A 246 -18.19 -5.53 -17.50
N VAL A 247 -17.34 -4.71 -16.88
CA VAL A 247 -16.85 -3.46 -17.50
C VAL A 247 -15.85 -3.77 -18.61
N SER A 248 -14.96 -4.75 -18.42
CA SER A 248 -14.09 -5.22 -19.49
C SER A 248 -14.87 -6.01 -20.55
N ALA A 249 -15.97 -6.70 -20.24
CA ALA A 249 -16.84 -7.32 -21.22
C ALA A 249 -17.58 -6.27 -22.04
N GLY A 250 -18.13 -5.22 -21.44
CA GLY A 250 -18.79 -4.14 -22.17
C GLY A 250 -17.81 -3.37 -23.09
N LEU A 251 -16.59 -3.09 -22.63
CA LEU A 251 -15.55 -2.48 -23.45
C LEU A 251 -14.94 -3.48 -24.46
N ARG A 252 -14.87 -4.78 -24.14
CA ARG A 252 -14.41 -5.83 -25.07
C ARG A 252 -15.33 -6.04 -26.25
N GLU A 253 -16.61 -5.78 -26.12
CA GLU A 253 -17.59 -5.88 -27.19
C GLU A 253 -17.73 -4.60 -28.02
N MET A 254 -17.25 -3.46 -27.50
CA MET A 254 -17.27 -2.19 -28.24
C MET A 254 -16.30 -2.23 -29.41
N SER A 255 -16.81 -2.11 -30.61
CA SER A 255 -16.08 -1.91 -31.85
C SER A 255 -16.78 -0.79 -32.60
N MET A 256 -16.10 0.33 -32.76
CA MET A 256 -16.66 1.51 -33.44
C MET A 256 -15.94 1.68 -34.77
N GLU A 257 -16.68 1.75 -35.86
CA GLU A 257 -16.08 2.03 -37.17
C GLU A 257 -15.46 3.42 -37.16
N LEU A 258 -14.23 3.53 -37.62
CA LEU A 258 -13.54 4.79 -37.74
C LEU A 258 -13.89 5.43 -39.09
N PRO A 259 -14.62 6.56 -39.10
CA PRO A 259 -14.88 7.26 -40.36
C PRO A 259 -13.57 7.74 -41.01
N VAL A 260 -13.40 7.46 -42.28
CA VAL A 260 -12.18 7.80 -43.01
C VAL A 260 -12.55 8.46 -44.37
N PRO A 261 -12.39 9.77 -44.52
CA PRO A 261 -11.97 10.76 -43.51
C PRO A 261 -13.10 11.11 -42.53
N GLY A 262 -12.75 11.57 -41.32
CA GLY A 262 -13.73 12.01 -40.35
C GLY A 262 -13.20 12.06 -38.92
N ILE A 263 -14.10 12.27 -37.96
CA ILE A 263 -13.82 12.30 -36.52
C ILE A 263 -14.69 11.25 -35.83
N LEU A 264 -14.08 10.47 -34.95
CA LEU A 264 -14.75 9.52 -34.07
C LEU A 264 -14.57 9.95 -32.62
N GLU A 265 -15.65 10.35 -31.97
CA GLU A 265 -15.70 10.48 -30.52
C GLU A 265 -16.04 9.13 -29.90
N SER A 266 -15.22 8.66 -28.99
CA SER A 266 -15.36 7.34 -28.38
C SER A 266 -15.06 7.42 -26.88
N PRO A 267 -15.48 6.42 -26.08
CA PRO A 267 -15.08 6.30 -24.69
C PRO A 267 -13.57 6.21 -24.48
N PHE A 268 -12.83 5.93 -25.54
CA PHE A 268 -11.37 5.84 -25.51
C PHE A 268 -10.68 7.18 -25.79
N GLY A 269 -11.42 8.21 -26.21
CA GLY A 269 -10.92 9.49 -26.70
C GLY A 269 -11.33 9.80 -28.13
N VAL A 270 -10.82 10.87 -28.68
CA VAL A 270 -11.14 11.37 -30.02
C VAL A 270 -10.10 10.90 -31.03
N PHE A 271 -10.58 10.31 -32.13
CA PHE A 271 -9.76 9.89 -33.27
C PHE A 271 -10.14 10.75 -34.49
N GLU A 272 -9.20 11.49 -35.04
CA GLU A 272 -9.35 12.24 -36.26
C GLU A 272 -8.61 11.54 -37.40
N SER A 273 -9.24 11.39 -38.53
CA SER A 273 -8.69 10.78 -39.73
C SER A 273 -8.75 11.75 -40.93
N LYS A 274 -7.67 11.85 -41.67
CA LYS A 274 -7.57 12.65 -42.92
C LYS A 274 -6.93 11.83 -44.02
N ILE A 275 -7.42 12.02 -45.26
CA ILE A 275 -6.81 11.42 -46.46
C ILE A 275 -6.28 12.55 -47.33
N PHE A 276 -5.06 12.38 -47.82
CA PHE A 276 -4.45 13.28 -48.78
C PHE A 276 -3.49 12.57 -49.76
N SER A 277 -3.23 13.19 -50.90
CA SER A 277 -2.27 12.66 -51.87
C SER A 277 -0.84 12.82 -51.36
N TYR A 278 -0.02 11.79 -51.46
CA TYR A 278 1.36 11.82 -51.00
C TYR A 278 2.28 12.48 -52.01
N LYS A 279 2.81 13.66 -51.66
CA LYS A 279 3.75 14.42 -52.52
C LYS A 279 5.21 14.26 -52.08
N LYS A 280 5.56 13.13 -51.44
CA LYS A 280 6.90 12.83 -50.90
C LYS A 280 7.43 13.86 -49.90
N GLN A 281 6.51 14.56 -49.21
CA GLN A 281 6.86 15.51 -48.13
C GLN A 281 7.45 14.77 -46.93
N LYS A 282 8.25 15.50 -46.15
CA LYS A 282 8.87 14.95 -44.93
C LYS A 282 7.77 14.60 -43.92
N ILE A 283 7.82 13.38 -43.42
CA ILE A 283 6.92 12.87 -42.39
C ILE A 283 7.47 13.31 -41.04
N GLU A 284 6.67 14.06 -40.26
CA GLU A 284 7.00 14.35 -38.88
C GLU A 284 6.53 13.18 -37.97
N GLU A 285 7.47 12.56 -37.29
CA GLU A 285 7.11 11.52 -36.32
C GLU A 285 6.54 12.14 -35.05
N LYS A 286 5.25 11.95 -34.83
CA LYS A 286 4.55 12.37 -33.62
C LYS A 286 4.02 11.13 -32.87
N LYS A 287 4.03 11.21 -31.54
CA LYS A 287 3.62 10.10 -30.67
C LYS A 287 2.15 9.70 -30.90
N TYR A 288 1.30 10.69 -31.04
CA TYR A 288 -0.16 10.55 -31.17
C TYR A 288 -0.70 10.87 -32.55
N THR A 289 0.15 10.99 -33.57
CA THR A 289 -0.22 11.14 -34.98
C THR A 289 0.64 10.18 -35.79
N LYS A 290 0.00 9.37 -36.62
CA LYS A 290 0.70 8.43 -37.52
C LYS A 290 0.12 8.50 -38.92
N TRP A 291 0.98 8.26 -39.90
CA TRP A 291 0.64 8.25 -41.31
C TRP A 291 0.76 6.83 -41.87
N PHE A 292 -0.28 6.43 -42.61
CA PHE A 292 -0.41 5.07 -43.16
C PHE A 292 -0.57 5.13 -44.67
N ASP A 293 -0.06 4.13 -45.36
CA ASP A 293 -0.35 3.87 -46.76
C ASP A 293 -1.81 3.46 -46.93
N TYR A 294 -2.66 4.40 -47.33
CA TYR A 294 -4.11 4.14 -47.43
C TYR A 294 -4.45 3.14 -48.52
N ASP A 295 -3.65 3.06 -49.60
CA ASP A 295 -3.89 2.12 -50.68
C ASP A 295 -3.73 0.66 -50.28
N LYS A 296 -3.05 0.38 -49.16
CA LYS A 296 -2.93 -0.95 -48.56
C LYS A 296 -4.07 -1.31 -47.62
N ILE A 297 -4.91 -0.36 -47.21
CA ILE A 297 -6.03 -0.57 -46.31
C ILE A 297 -7.28 -0.92 -47.12
N LYS A 298 -7.65 -2.20 -47.13
CA LYS A 298 -8.73 -2.70 -47.99
C LYS A 298 -10.12 -2.64 -47.33
N ASN A 299 -10.20 -2.65 -46.02
CA ASN A 299 -11.45 -2.65 -45.25
C ASN A 299 -11.49 -1.49 -44.29
N SER A 300 -12.68 -1.07 -43.87
CA SER A 300 -12.86 0.02 -42.89
C SER A 300 -12.13 -0.28 -41.58
N PRO A 301 -11.28 0.64 -41.09
CA PRO A 301 -10.66 0.49 -39.77
C PRO A 301 -11.68 0.72 -38.68
N CYS A 302 -11.48 0.06 -37.53
CA CYS A 302 -12.28 0.25 -36.34
C CYS A 302 -11.42 0.55 -35.12
N VAL A 303 -12.01 1.28 -34.17
CA VAL A 303 -11.43 1.52 -32.83
C VAL A 303 -12.10 0.56 -31.86
N ARG A 304 -11.29 -0.23 -31.16
CA ARG A 304 -11.76 -1.22 -30.19
C ARG A 304 -10.67 -1.57 -29.20
N THR A 305 -10.98 -2.35 -28.19
CA THR A 305 -9.98 -3.01 -27.35
C THR A 305 -9.43 -4.28 -28.02
N ARG A 306 -8.40 -4.88 -27.42
CA ARG A 306 -7.77 -6.10 -27.94
C ARG A 306 -8.76 -7.27 -28.00
N ARG A 307 -8.55 -8.16 -28.98
CA ARG A 307 -9.25 -9.45 -29.11
C ARG A 307 -8.25 -10.60 -29.17
N GLN A 308 -8.73 -11.80 -28.92
CA GLN A 308 -7.91 -12.99 -29.09
C GLN A 308 -7.56 -13.16 -30.59
N GLY A 309 -6.27 -13.40 -30.87
CA GLY A 309 -5.80 -13.54 -32.24
C GLY A 309 -5.23 -12.27 -32.87
N ASP A 310 -5.37 -11.11 -32.22
CA ASP A 310 -4.82 -9.84 -32.71
C ASP A 310 -3.30 -9.87 -32.86
N TYR A 311 -2.80 -9.30 -33.97
CA TYR A 311 -1.38 -9.24 -34.29
C TYR A 311 -1.01 -7.95 -35.03
N LEU A 312 0.29 -7.61 -34.99
CA LEU A 312 0.92 -6.61 -35.86
C LEU A 312 2.04 -7.27 -36.67
N THR A 313 2.27 -6.69 -37.84
CA THR A 313 3.51 -6.93 -38.59
C THR A 313 4.60 -6.01 -38.03
N VAL A 314 5.73 -6.57 -37.59
CA VAL A 314 6.75 -5.86 -36.79
C VAL A 314 8.04 -5.60 -37.55
N ASN A 315 8.18 -6.13 -38.76
CA ASN A 315 9.34 -5.90 -39.64
C ASN A 315 8.91 -5.87 -41.11
N SER A 316 9.80 -5.39 -42.00
CA SER A 316 9.62 -5.30 -43.44
C SER A 316 9.47 -6.67 -44.14
N GLU A 317 9.96 -7.75 -43.51
CA GLU A 317 9.89 -9.11 -44.00
C GLU A 317 8.53 -9.78 -43.75
N GLY A 318 7.58 -9.08 -43.12
CA GLY A 318 6.24 -9.57 -42.84
C GLY A 318 6.11 -10.40 -41.57
N GLY A 319 7.11 -10.35 -40.67
CA GLY A 319 7.09 -11.05 -39.40
C GLY A 319 5.91 -10.58 -38.52
N ARG A 320 5.06 -11.51 -38.09
CA ARG A 320 3.87 -11.22 -37.27
C ARG A 320 4.16 -11.45 -35.79
N LYS A 321 3.69 -10.54 -34.93
CA LYS A 321 3.77 -10.66 -33.47
C LYS A 321 2.39 -10.46 -32.86
N LYS A 322 1.99 -11.38 -31.96
CA LYS A 322 0.70 -11.28 -31.25
C LYS A 322 0.67 -10.01 -30.42
N LEU A 323 -0.44 -9.29 -30.44
CA LEU A 323 -0.65 -8.03 -29.71
C LEU A 323 -0.33 -8.17 -28.21
N ASN A 324 -0.74 -9.28 -27.62
CA ASN A 324 -0.46 -9.57 -26.21
C ASN A 324 1.04 -9.63 -25.90
N ARG A 325 1.84 -10.16 -26.82
CA ARG A 325 3.31 -10.21 -26.66
C ARG A 325 3.92 -8.80 -26.78
N ILE A 326 3.37 -7.98 -27.67
CA ILE A 326 3.80 -6.58 -27.79
C ILE A 326 3.53 -5.81 -26.51
N PHE A 327 2.34 -5.95 -25.91
CA PHE A 327 2.02 -5.32 -24.63
C PHE A 327 2.94 -5.76 -23.48
N ILE A 328 3.40 -7.02 -23.49
CA ILE A 328 4.37 -7.52 -22.51
C ILE A 328 5.73 -6.86 -22.74
N ASP A 329 6.21 -6.83 -24.00
CA ASP A 329 7.51 -6.26 -24.33
C ASP A 329 7.57 -4.74 -24.08
N GLU A 330 6.45 -4.03 -24.28
CA GLU A 330 6.31 -2.61 -23.97
C GLU A 330 5.99 -2.35 -22.49
N LYS A 331 6.00 -3.39 -21.66
CA LYS A 331 5.80 -3.33 -20.19
C LYS A 331 4.45 -2.74 -19.79
N ILE A 332 3.41 -2.91 -20.61
CA ILE A 332 2.06 -2.43 -20.30
C ILE A 332 1.45 -3.33 -19.21
N PRO A 333 0.99 -2.76 -18.08
CA PRO A 333 0.35 -3.52 -17.00
C PRO A 333 -0.83 -4.35 -17.47
N ALA A 334 -0.99 -5.56 -16.93
CA ALA A 334 -2.02 -6.51 -17.37
C ALA A 334 -3.44 -5.92 -17.29
N GLU A 335 -3.72 -5.19 -16.23
CA GLU A 335 -4.99 -4.50 -15.96
C GLU A 335 -5.33 -3.39 -16.97
N MET A 336 -4.32 -2.81 -17.61
CA MET A 336 -4.52 -1.78 -18.64
C MET A 336 -4.73 -2.37 -20.04
N ARG A 337 -4.23 -3.58 -20.32
CA ARG A 337 -4.24 -4.17 -21.67
C ARG A 337 -5.64 -4.36 -22.25
N ASP A 338 -6.64 -4.58 -21.39
CA ASP A 338 -8.05 -4.77 -21.78
C ASP A 338 -8.81 -3.44 -21.96
N ARG A 339 -8.17 -2.32 -21.58
CA ARG A 339 -8.75 -0.96 -21.65
C ARG A 339 -8.12 -0.10 -22.75
N LEU A 340 -6.95 -0.49 -23.23
CA LEU A 340 -6.23 0.26 -24.25
C LEU A 340 -6.93 0.18 -25.61
N PRO A 341 -7.21 1.32 -26.27
CA PRO A 341 -7.73 1.32 -27.62
C PRO A 341 -6.66 0.86 -28.62
N VAL A 342 -7.11 0.17 -29.64
CA VAL A 342 -6.31 -0.13 -30.83
C VAL A 342 -7.10 0.24 -32.06
N VAL A 343 -6.43 0.73 -33.11
CA VAL A 343 -7.02 0.87 -34.45
C VAL A 343 -6.72 -0.40 -35.21
N ALA A 344 -7.76 -1.09 -35.69
CA ALA A 344 -7.65 -2.43 -36.28
C ALA A 344 -8.46 -2.56 -37.58
N VAL A 345 -8.00 -3.45 -38.44
CA VAL A 345 -8.74 -3.97 -39.59
C VAL A 345 -8.87 -5.50 -39.42
N GLY A 346 -10.04 -5.96 -39.00
CA GLY A 346 -10.23 -7.35 -38.58
C GLY A 346 -9.36 -7.69 -37.35
N SER A 347 -8.51 -8.72 -37.45
CA SER A 347 -7.53 -9.10 -36.41
C SER A 347 -6.16 -8.45 -36.60
N GLU A 348 -5.94 -7.73 -37.68
CA GLU A 348 -4.69 -7.01 -37.93
C GLU A 348 -4.75 -5.61 -37.35
N ILE A 349 -3.85 -5.32 -36.41
CA ILE A 349 -3.78 -4.00 -35.76
C ILE A 349 -2.98 -3.05 -36.65
N LEU A 350 -3.55 -1.89 -36.98
CA LEU A 350 -2.85 -0.81 -37.68
C LEU A 350 -1.97 -0.01 -36.73
N TRP A 351 -2.54 0.31 -35.57
CA TRP A 351 -1.89 1.21 -34.62
C TRP A 351 -2.35 0.98 -33.19
N ILE A 352 -1.38 1.10 -32.28
CA ILE A 352 -1.62 1.25 -30.83
C ILE A 352 -1.39 2.75 -30.55
N PRO A 353 -2.41 3.54 -30.19
CA PRO A 353 -2.26 4.96 -29.91
C PRO A 353 -1.18 5.23 -28.86
N GLY A 354 -0.23 6.13 -29.16
CA GLY A 354 0.93 6.39 -28.31
C GLY A 354 2.05 5.34 -28.35
N GLY A 355 1.84 4.21 -29.04
CA GLY A 355 2.79 3.11 -29.22
C GLY A 355 3.07 2.79 -30.68
N ARG A 356 3.25 1.48 -30.97
CA ARG A 356 3.68 0.99 -32.29
C ARG A 356 2.61 1.10 -33.36
N MET A 357 3.06 1.37 -34.58
CA MET A 357 2.30 1.18 -35.79
C MET A 357 2.73 -0.11 -36.52
N ASN A 358 1.86 -0.64 -37.37
CA ASN A 358 2.09 -1.81 -38.18
C ASN A 358 3.02 -1.50 -39.36
N GLU A 359 4.10 -2.24 -39.49
CA GLU A 359 5.12 -2.04 -40.53
C GLU A 359 4.57 -2.22 -41.97
N LYS A 360 3.60 -3.10 -42.14
CA LYS A 360 2.95 -3.37 -43.44
C LYS A 360 2.31 -2.11 -44.05
N TYR A 361 1.77 -1.27 -43.21
CA TYR A 361 1.04 -0.06 -43.64
C TYR A 361 1.88 1.22 -43.61
N LYS A 362 3.19 1.09 -43.42
CA LYS A 362 4.10 2.24 -43.55
C LYS A 362 4.10 2.78 -44.97
N ILE A 363 4.28 4.09 -45.08
CA ILE A 363 4.43 4.80 -46.33
C ILE A 363 5.71 4.35 -47.03
N THR A 364 5.62 4.13 -48.32
CA THR A 364 6.72 3.74 -49.20
C THR A 364 6.84 4.74 -50.38
N SER A 365 7.86 4.57 -51.21
CA SER A 365 8.04 5.37 -52.43
C SER A 365 6.90 5.21 -53.44
N THR A 366 6.12 4.14 -53.35
CA THR A 366 4.99 3.81 -54.26
C THR A 366 3.63 4.21 -53.70
N THR A 367 3.54 4.77 -52.46
CA THR A 367 2.30 5.20 -51.83
C THR A 367 1.70 6.40 -52.61
N GLY A 368 0.45 6.29 -53.02
CA GLY A 368 -0.29 7.35 -53.67
C GLY A 368 -1.11 8.19 -52.71
N ARG A 369 -1.83 7.57 -51.81
CA ARG A 369 -2.70 8.21 -50.81
C ARG A 369 -2.27 7.87 -49.41
N VAL A 370 -2.30 8.88 -48.52
CA VAL A 370 -1.95 8.75 -47.12
C VAL A 370 -3.17 8.90 -46.23
N LEU A 371 -3.34 7.99 -45.27
CA LEU A 371 -4.22 8.15 -44.15
C LEU A 371 -3.42 8.71 -42.98
N GLU A 372 -3.75 9.88 -42.52
CA GLU A 372 -3.29 10.45 -41.26
C GLU A 372 -4.30 10.12 -40.17
N LEU A 373 -3.84 9.52 -39.08
CA LEU A 373 -4.62 9.28 -37.87
C LEU A 373 -4.03 10.10 -36.73
N HIS A 374 -4.86 10.91 -36.11
CA HIS A 374 -4.55 11.65 -34.89
C HIS A 374 -5.42 11.17 -33.74
N TYR A 375 -4.80 10.94 -32.59
CA TYR A 375 -5.49 10.53 -31.35
C TYR A 375 -5.34 11.60 -30.28
N GLN A 376 -6.47 11.99 -29.71
CA GLN A 376 -6.56 12.92 -28.60
C GLN A 376 -7.34 12.24 -27.45
N GLY A 377 -6.62 11.80 -26.42
CA GLY A 377 -7.24 11.17 -25.25
C GLY A 377 -6.25 10.84 -24.15
N GLY A 378 -6.72 10.84 -22.89
CA GLY A 378 -5.91 10.85 -21.69
C GLY A 378 -5.67 9.48 -21.02
N VAL A 379 -5.38 8.40 -21.76
CA VAL A 379 -5.23 7.06 -21.14
C VAL A 379 -3.77 6.59 -21.02
N LEU A 380 -2.81 7.34 -21.56
CA LEU A 380 -1.38 6.96 -21.54
C LEU A 380 -0.49 8.14 -21.09
N THR A 381 -0.72 8.63 -19.87
CA THR A 381 0.30 9.42 -19.13
C THR A 381 0.70 8.68 -17.87
#